data_3d7c019d5517946c6b0cf17b5e6ac81c
#
_entry.id   3d7c019d5517946c6b0cf17b5e6ac81c
#
_cell.length_a   1.000
_cell.length_b   1.000
_cell.length_c   1.000
_cell.angle_alpha   90.00
_cell.angle_beta   90.00
_cell.angle_gamma   90.00
#
_symmetry.space_group_name_H-M   'P 1'
#
loop_
_entity.id
_entity.type
_entity.pdbx_description
1 polymer ?
#
loop_
_entity_poly.entity_id
_entity_poly.type
_entity_poly.pdbx_seq_one_letter_code
_entity_poly.pdbx_strand_id
1 'polypeptide(L)'
;MKKTIIYIFLFLFCCNISYSKSLLYNKYKNDPNNEDYVEHIKSVESGMSWMQIHSDKDMYCPPSKFKMNKDTLIDSIKLGVDHLKKDLNFSNKEIDDFPVELIMLSGLKILFPCN
;
A
#
# COMPACT_ATOMS: atom_id res chain seq x y z
N MET A 1 -25.87 9.46 -36.50
CA MET A 1 -24.95 8.32 -36.44
C MET A 1 -23.60 8.65 -35.81
N LYS A 2 -22.95 9.75 -36.18
CA LYS A 2 -21.63 10.10 -35.55
C LYS A 2 -21.72 10.34 -34.04
N LYS A 3 -22.78 10.92 -33.52
CA LYS A 3 -22.97 11.14 -32.09
C LYS A 3 -23.16 9.84 -31.30
N THR A 4 -23.86 8.86 -31.87
CA THR A 4 -24.12 7.56 -31.26
C THR A 4 -22.81 6.74 -31.13
N ILE A 5 -21.92 6.82 -32.11
CA ILE A 5 -20.62 6.14 -32.09
C ILE A 5 -19.73 6.72 -31.00
N ILE A 6 -19.76 8.05 -30.80
CA ILE A 6 -19.00 8.72 -29.74
C ILE A 6 -19.47 8.28 -28.35
N TYR A 7 -20.79 8.12 -28.14
CA TYR A 7 -21.35 7.62 -26.86
C TYR A 7 -20.97 6.17 -26.59
N ILE A 8 -20.95 5.32 -27.61
CA ILE A 8 -20.51 3.92 -27.49
C ILE A 8 -19.02 3.85 -27.15
N PHE A 9 -18.20 4.71 -27.75
CA PHE A 9 -16.76 4.78 -27.45
C PHE A 9 -16.48 5.28 -26.02
N LEU A 10 -17.20 6.29 -25.57
CA LEU A 10 -17.15 6.78 -24.18
C LEU A 10 -17.61 5.73 -23.17
N PHE A 11 -18.64 4.96 -23.50
CA PHE A 11 -19.15 3.90 -22.63
C PHE A 11 -18.16 2.73 -22.53
N LEU A 12 -17.47 2.38 -23.61
CA LEU A 12 -16.41 1.36 -23.60
C LEU A 12 -15.18 1.81 -22.83
N PHE A 13 -14.89 3.10 -22.80
CA PHE A 13 -13.78 3.64 -22.00
C PHE A 13 -14.09 3.64 -20.49
N CYS A 14 -15.34 3.84 -20.10
CA CYS A 14 -15.76 3.81 -18.70
C CYS A 14 -15.76 2.41 -18.08
N CYS A 15 -15.85 1.35 -18.91
CA CYS A 15 -15.88 -0.03 -18.43
C CYS A 15 -14.48 -0.65 -18.19
N ASN A 16 -13.42 0.07 -18.52
CA ASN A 16 -12.03 -0.39 -18.34
C ASN A 16 -11.34 0.16 -17.08
N ILE A 17 -12.11 0.63 -16.09
CA ILE A 17 -11.54 0.89 -14.77
C ILE A 17 -11.31 -0.48 -14.13
N SER A 18 -10.12 -1.02 -14.35
CA SER A 18 -9.67 -2.18 -13.61
C SER A 18 -9.51 -1.74 -12.15
N TYR A 19 -10.42 -2.14 -11.29
CA TYR A 19 -10.21 -2.06 -9.86
C TYR A 19 -9.01 -2.94 -9.53
N SER A 20 -7.85 -2.33 -9.26
CA SER A 20 -6.76 -3.04 -8.64
C SER A 20 -7.24 -3.45 -7.25
N LYS A 21 -7.47 -4.73 -7.04
CA LYS A 21 -7.85 -5.25 -5.72
C LYS A 21 -6.68 -5.03 -4.77
N SER A 22 -6.92 -4.31 -3.68
CA SER A 22 -5.95 -4.20 -2.59
C SER A 22 -5.57 -5.60 -2.11
N LEU A 23 -4.30 -5.79 -1.79
CA LEU A 23 -3.82 -7.02 -1.18
C LEU A 23 -4.21 -7.02 0.30
N LEU A 24 -5.15 -7.87 0.68
CA LEU A 24 -5.56 -8.00 2.08
C LEU A 24 -4.52 -8.77 2.89
N TYR A 25 -4.35 -8.38 4.15
CA TYR A 25 -3.40 -9.01 5.06
C TYR A 25 -3.64 -10.51 5.21
N ASN A 26 -4.87 -10.95 5.16
CA ASN A 26 -5.23 -12.38 5.21
C ASN A 26 -4.49 -13.21 4.14
N LYS A 27 -4.41 -12.70 2.92
CA LYS A 27 -3.65 -13.37 1.85
C LYS A 27 -2.15 -13.24 2.04
N TYR A 28 -1.70 -12.03 2.36
CA TYR A 28 -0.29 -11.72 2.51
C TYR A 28 0.39 -12.54 3.61
N LYS A 29 -0.23 -12.69 4.77
CA LYS A 29 0.38 -13.35 5.94
C LYS A 29 0.72 -14.82 5.71
N ASN A 30 0.04 -15.49 4.79
CA ASN A 30 0.25 -16.90 4.49
C ASN A 30 1.49 -17.14 3.60
N ASP A 31 1.92 -16.15 2.83
CA ASP A 31 3.07 -16.23 1.95
C ASP A 31 3.74 -14.86 1.75
N PRO A 32 4.40 -14.32 2.80
CA PRO A 32 4.99 -12.97 2.74
C PRO A 32 6.10 -12.80 1.71
N ASN A 33 6.74 -13.90 1.30
CA ASN A 33 7.82 -13.90 0.31
C ASN A 33 7.32 -14.19 -1.12
N ASN A 34 6.01 -14.27 -1.34
CA ASN A 34 5.45 -14.40 -2.67
C ASN A 34 5.92 -13.22 -3.55
N GLU A 35 6.49 -13.53 -4.71
CA GLU A 35 7.07 -12.50 -5.59
C GLU A 35 6.06 -11.45 -6.02
N ASP A 36 4.83 -11.84 -6.34
CA ASP A 36 3.77 -10.93 -6.72
C ASP A 36 3.42 -9.97 -5.57
N TYR A 37 3.40 -10.46 -4.34
CA TYR A 37 3.12 -9.64 -3.16
C TYR A 37 4.28 -8.68 -2.87
N VAL A 38 5.52 -9.15 -3.00
CA VAL A 38 6.72 -8.33 -2.84
C VAL A 38 6.74 -7.22 -3.88
N GLU A 39 6.49 -7.52 -5.14
CA GLU A 39 6.41 -6.51 -6.21
C GLU A 39 5.28 -5.50 -5.95
N HIS A 40 4.14 -5.97 -5.48
CA HIS A 40 3.02 -5.10 -5.13
C HIS A 40 3.39 -4.09 -4.03
N ILE A 41 3.94 -4.56 -2.91
CA ILE A 41 4.30 -3.66 -1.80
C ILE A 41 5.44 -2.71 -2.16
N LYS A 42 6.40 -3.13 -2.98
CA LYS A 42 7.46 -2.25 -3.53
C LYS A 42 6.88 -1.16 -4.41
N SER A 43 5.94 -1.51 -5.28
CA SER A 43 5.28 -0.56 -6.18
C SER A 43 4.47 0.47 -5.42
N VAL A 44 3.75 0.06 -4.39
CA VAL A 44 2.99 0.96 -3.51
C VAL A 44 3.93 1.91 -2.76
N GLU A 45 5.02 1.39 -2.20
CA GLU A 45 6.00 2.23 -1.50
C GLU A 45 6.65 3.25 -2.44
N SER A 46 7.03 2.83 -3.66
CA SER A 46 7.57 3.74 -4.66
C SER A 46 6.58 4.86 -5.01
N GLY A 47 5.29 4.54 -5.14
CA GLY A 47 4.24 5.53 -5.36
C GLY A 47 4.09 6.50 -4.20
N MET A 48 4.14 6.02 -2.97
CA MET A 48 4.09 6.86 -1.77
C MET A 48 5.31 7.80 -1.67
N SER A 49 6.50 7.29 -1.94
CA SER A 49 7.73 8.09 -1.98
C SER A 49 7.65 9.20 -3.02
N TRP A 50 7.15 8.87 -4.20
CA TRP A 50 6.94 9.84 -5.27
C TRP A 50 5.96 10.94 -4.87
N MET A 51 4.84 10.57 -4.25
CA MET A 51 3.86 11.54 -3.75
C MET A 51 4.45 12.48 -2.70
N GLN A 52 5.30 11.96 -1.80
CA GLN A 52 5.96 12.78 -0.78
C GLN A 52 6.91 13.82 -1.39
N ILE A 53 7.64 13.46 -2.44
CA ILE A 53 8.54 14.39 -3.16
C ILE A 53 7.75 15.56 -3.76
N HIS A 54 6.53 15.33 -4.20
CA HIS A 54 5.69 16.30 -4.89
C HIS A 54 4.58 16.92 -4.01
N SER A 55 4.52 16.58 -2.73
CA SER A 55 3.58 17.16 -1.78
C SER A 55 4.32 17.79 -0.61
N ASP A 56 3.67 18.76 0.05
CA ASP A 56 4.25 19.45 1.22
C ASP A 56 4.14 18.60 2.52
N LYS A 57 3.62 17.39 2.44
CA LYS A 57 3.40 16.54 3.62
C LYS A 57 4.16 15.23 3.51
N ASP A 58 5.10 15.04 4.42
CA ASP A 58 5.78 13.77 4.58
C ASP A 58 4.98 12.83 5.47
N MET A 59 4.75 11.61 5.00
CA MET A 59 4.08 10.57 5.76
C MET A 59 5.07 9.80 6.64
N TYR A 60 6.27 9.54 6.14
CA TYR A 60 7.39 8.94 6.84
C TYR A 60 8.68 9.53 6.29
N CYS A 61 9.74 9.53 7.10
CA CYS A 61 10.98 10.27 6.78
C CYS A 61 12.22 9.37 6.90
N PRO A 62 12.50 8.51 5.90
CA PRO A 62 13.73 7.72 5.90
C PRO A 62 14.95 8.63 5.74
N PRO A 63 16.13 8.21 6.25
CA PRO A 63 17.38 8.95 6.04
C PRO A 63 17.66 9.16 4.54
N SER A 64 18.29 10.29 4.19
CA SER A 64 18.45 10.74 2.79
C SER A 64 19.15 9.75 1.86
N LYS A 65 19.98 8.85 2.39
CA LYS A 65 20.69 7.83 1.61
C LYS A 65 20.17 6.43 1.83
N PHE A 66 19.05 6.28 2.54
CA PHE A 66 18.47 4.98 2.82
C PHE A 66 17.83 4.39 1.55
N LYS A 67 18.21 3.15 1.23
CA LYS A 67 17.60 2.39 0.14
C LYS A 67 16.54 1.46 0.71
N MET A 68 15.30 1.71 0.38
CA MET A 68 14.19 0.84 0.73
C MET A 68 14.37 -0.52 0.05
N ASN A 69 14.32 -1.59 0.82
CA ASN A 69 14.44 -2.96 0.32
C ASN A 69 13.28 -3.83 0.80
N LYS A 70 13.19 -5.04 0.26
CA LYS A 70 12.15 -6.01 0.60
C LYS A 70 12.05 -6.26 2.10
N ASP A 71 13.17 -6.46 2.77
CA ASP A 71 13.19 -6.82 4.19
C ASP A 71 12.67 -5.67 5.06
N THR A 72 13.02 -4.45 4.73
CA THR A 72 12.48 -3.26 5.40
C THR A 72 10.98 -3.15 5.25
N LEU A 73 10.45 -3.43 4.07
CA LEU A 73 9.00 -3.39 3.82
C LEU A 73 8.26 -4.50 4.58
N ILE A 74 8.82 -5.70 4.60
CA ILE A 74 8.25 -6.82 5.39
C ILE A 74 8.28 -6.50 6.88
N ASP A 75 9.37 -5.94 7.39
CA ASP A 75 9.48 -5.53 8.78
C ASP A 75 8.50 -4.41 9.12
N SER A 76 8.28 -3.46 8.22
CA SER A 76 7.28 -2.41 8.41
C SER A 76 5.86 -2.98 8.53
N ILE A 77 5.52 -4.00 7.76
CA ILE A 77 4.23 -4.68 7.88
C ILE A 77 4.09 -5.36 9.24
N LYS A 78 5.12 -6.05 9.71
CA LYS A 78 5.11 -6.67 11.05
C LYS A 78 4.90 -5.63 12.16
N LEU A 79 5.61 -4.51 12.10
CA LEU A 79 5.45 -3.41 13.05
C LEU A 79 4.06 -2.79 12.98
N GLY A 80 3.53 -2.63 11.77
CA GLY A 80 2.17 -2.13 11.57
C GLY A 80 1.11 -3.04 12.20
N VAL A 81 1.26 -4.35 12.05
CA VAL A 81 0.37 -5.34 12.70
C VAL A 81 0.45 -5.23 14.23
N ASP A 82 1.66 -5.18 14.79
CA ASP A 82 1.85 -5.03 16.23
C ASP A 82 1.23 -3.73 16.75
N HIS A 83 1.38 -2.64 16.05
CA HIS A 83 0.78 -1.36 16.39
C HIS A 83 -0.76 -1.44 16.41
N LEU A 84 -1.35 -2.02 15.38
CA LEU A 84 -2.81 -2.21 15.32
C LEU A 84 -3.33 -3.05 16.48
N LYS A 85 -2.62 -4.12 16.86
CA LYS A 85 -3.03 -5.00 17.96
C LYS A 85 -2.86 -4.36 19.34
N LYS A 86 -1.67 -3.83 19.60
CA LYS A 86 -1.27 -3.38 20.95
C LYS A 86 -1.77 -1.98 21.28
N ASP A 87 -1.65 -1.06 20.33
CA ASP A 87 -1.94 0.36 20.58
C ASP A 87 -3.37 0.74 20.20
N LEU A 88 -3.94 0.10 19.17
CA LEU A 88 -5.28 0.41 18.68
C LEU A 88 -6.33 -0.67 18.97
N ASN A 89 -5.94 -1.77 19.63
CA ASN A 89 -6.81 -2.86 20.05
C ASN A 89 -7.62 -3.53 18.93
N PHE A 90 -7.10 -3.57 17.72
CA PHE A 90 -7.73 -4.32 16.62
C PHE A 90 -7.60 -5.84 16.86
N SER A 91 -8.66 -6.58 16.58
CA SER A 91 -8.64 -8.04 16.61
C SER A 91 -7.90 -8.62 15.41
N ASN A 92 -7.46 -9.87 15.50
CA ASN A 92 -6.83 -10.57 14.37
C ASN A 92 -7.74 -10.61 13.15
N LYS A 93 -9.04 -10.80 13.34
CA LYS A 93 -10.03 -10.84 12.27
C LYS A 93 -10.15 -9.48 11.57
N GLU A 94 -10.15 -8.39 12.32
CA GLU A 94 -10.20 -7.04 11.76
C GLU A 94 -8.95 -6.74 10.95
N ILE A 95 -7.76 -7.12 11.45
CA ILE A 95 -6.49 -6.93 10.75
C ILE A 95 -6.43 -7.75 9.46
N ASP A 96 -6.97 -8.96 9.44
CA ASP A 96 -7.03 -9.81 8.25
C ASP A 96 -7.77 -9.14 7.08
N ASP A 97 -8.73 -8.28 7.37
CA ASP A 97 -9.50 -7.54 6.37
C ASP A 97 -8.87 -6.18 5.98
N PHE A 98 -7.77 -5.79 6.62
CA PHE A 98 -7.05 -4.58 6.27
C PHE A 98 -6.23 -4.75 5.00
N PRO A 99 -6.19 -3.74 4.13
CA PRO A 99 -5.21 -3.69 3.06
C PRO A 99 -3.78 -3.67 3.62
N VAL A 100 -2.91 -4.50 3.07
CA VAL A 100 -1.52 -4.59 3.54
C VAL A 100 -0.77 -3.26 3.37
N GLU A 101 -1.17 -2.45 2.40
CA GLU A 101 -0.61 -1.13 2.13
C GLU A 101 -0.78 -0.17 3.31
N LEU A 102 -1.95 -0.18 3.95
CA LEU A 102 -2.21 0.64 5.14
C LEU A 102 -1.42 0.16 6.35
N ILE A 103 -1.28 -1.14 6.51
CA ILE A 103 -0.46 -1.74 7.57
C ILE A 103 1.01 -1.37 7.37
N MET A 104 1.50 -1.49 6.14
CA MET A 104 2.86 -1.10 5.76
C MET A 104 3.13 0.39 6.05
N LEU A 105 2.22 1.26 5.66
CA LEU A 105 2.35 2.70 5.94
C LEU A 105 2.43 2.97 7.44
N SER A 106 1.60 2.31 8.25
CA SER A 106 1.67 2.43 9.72
C SER A 106 3.04 2.02 10.26
N GLY A 107 3.60 0.93 9.74
CA GLY A 107 4.94 0.47 10.11
C GLY A 107 6.05 1.39 9.64
N LEU A 108 5.95 1.94 8.43
CA LEU A 108 6.93 2.91 7.91
C LEU A 108 6.97 4.19 8.75
N LYS A 109 5.83 4.64 9.25
CA LYS A 109 5.76 5.79 10.17
C LYS A 109 6.46 5.52 11.50
N ILE A 110 6.45 4.28 11.97
CA ILE A 110 7.12 3.86 13.19
C ILE A 110 8.63 3.74 12.96
N LEU A 111 9.04 3.13 11.84
CA LEU A 111 10.45 2.97 11.48
C LEU A 111 11.14 4.29 11.16
N PHE A 112 10.45 5.18 10.48
CA PHE A 112 10.99 6.43 9.95
C PHE A 112 10.10 7.61 10.37
N PRO A 113 10.03 7.92 11.65
CA PRO A 113 9.23 9.05 12.11
C PRO A 113 9.74 10.37 11.54
N CYS A 114 8.81 11.25 11.20
CA CYS A 114 9.11 12.64 10.84
C CYS A 114 9.16 13.51 12.09
N ASN A 115 10.14 14.39 12.17
CA ASN A 115 10.29 15.32 13.30
C ASN A 115 9.46 16.59 13.08
#